data_30a63930c7503ce25ef0a9de66a20f99
#
_entry.id   30a63930c7503ce25ef0a9de66a20f99
#
_cell.length_a   1.000
_cell.length_b   1.000
_cell.length_c   1.000
_cell.angle_alpha   90.00
_cell.angle_beta   90.00
_cell.angle_gamma   90.00
#
_symmetry.space_group_name_H-M   'P 1'
#
loop_
_entity.id
_entity.type
_entity.pdbx_description
1 polymer ?
#
loop_
_entity_poly.entity_id
_entity_poly.type
_entity_poly.pdbx_seq_one_letter_code
_entity_poly.pdbx_strand_id
1 'polypeptide(L)'
;YKNLLDVYLDAAFFPKIAEMDFSQEGHRFEFAKMDDSSSDLIYKGIVFNEMKGAMGSQSARYGRALGENLFPTSTYHWNSGGDPVNIPDLTYEQLKAFHALHYHPSNAKFYTYGDLSLEETLQQIEDSALHRFDKLDVSRLIVEDEKRFTAPKSVDVTVPADAIVANKDKQSLISLAWLMVNQIKDPVSLENFALGVASDLLTSGPQSYFYEALLESGLGMSFAPGTGYGGSRRETSFAVGVKDVAEADFAKVEQTV
;
A
#
# COMPACT_ATOMS: atom_id res chain seq x y z
N TYR A 1 -6.25 -22.38 -21.45
CA TYR A 1 -6.80 -22.09 -20.11
C TYR A 1 -6.35 -23.16 -19.10
N LYS A 2 -6.71 -24.46 -19.30
CA LYS A 2 -6.44 -25.54 -18.33
C LYS A 2 -4.97 -25.59 -17.87
N ASN A 3 -4.04 -25.63 -18.81
CA ASN A 3 -2.60 -25.62 -18.48
C ASN A 3 -2.16 -24.36 -17.68
N LEU A 4 -2.72 -23.19 -18.01
CA LEU A 4 -2.42 -21.97 -17.27
C LEU A 4 -2.95 -22.02 -15.85
N LEU A 5 -4.14 -22.56 -15.65
CA LEU A 5 -4.74 -22.74 -14.33
C LEU A 5 -3.89 -23.69 -13.46
N ASP A 6 -3.45 -24.82 -14.01
CA ASP A 6 -2.58 -25.77 -13.30
C ASP A 6 -1.26 -25.14 -12.86
N VAL A 7 -0.59 -24.42 -13.77
CA VAL A 7 0.67 -23.71 -13.47
C VAL A 7 0.45 -22.63 -12.40
N TYR A 8 -0.67 -21.93 -12.46
CA TYR A 8 -0.97 -20.86 -11.50
C TYR A 8 -1.30 -21.43 -10.10
N LEU A 9 -2.07 -22.52 -10.04
CA LEU A 9 -2.37 -23.21 -8.79
C LEU A 9 -1.11 -23.79 -8.15
N ASP A 10 -0.22 -24.40 -8.95
CA ASP A 10 1.06 -24.90 -8.48
C ASP A 10 1.93 -23.75 -7.91
N ALA A 11 2.06 -22.66 -8.65
CA ALA A 11 2.84 -21.51 -8.21
C ALA A 11 2.28 -20.85 -6.94
N ALA A 12 0.95 -20.80 -6.79
CA ALA A 12 0.32 -20.17 -5.64
C ALA A 12 0.39 -21.03 -4.37
N PHE A 13 0.13 -22.35 -4.49
CA PHE A 13 -0.03 -23.22 -3.33
C PHE A 13 1.19 -24.11 -3.05
N PHE A 14 2.03 -24.37 -4.05
CA PHE A 14 3.17 -25.28 -3.92
C PHE A 14 4.51 -24.67 -4.40
N PRO A 15 4.77 -23.37 -4.16
CA PRO A 15 6.03 -22.79 -4.57
C PRO A 15 7.19 -23.48 -3.84
N LYS A 16 8.32 -23.61 -4.51
CA LYS A 16 9.53 -24.24 -3.91
C LYS A 16 10.08 -23.44 -2.74
N ILE A 17 10.03 -22.12 -2.81
CA ILE A 17 10.57 -21.17 -1.82
C ILE A 17 11.93 -21.70 -1.31
N ALA A 18 12.91 -21.84 -2.20
CA ALA A 18 14.23 -22.30 -1.79
C ALA A 18 14.94 -21.21 -0.98
N GLU A 19 15.88 -21.60 -0.10
CA GLU A 19 16.65 -20.64 0.69
C GLU A 19 17.48 -19.69 -0.22
N MET A 20 17.93 -20.17 -1.37
CA MET A 20 18.56 -19.35 -2.39
C MET A 20 17.64 -18.26 -2.94
N ASP A 21 16.36 -18.59 -3.17
CA ASP A 21 15.37 -17.63 -3.66
C ASP A 21 15.13 -16.52 -2.61
N PHE A 22 15.01 -16.92 -1.33
CA PHE A 22 14.91 -15.96 -0.24
C PHE A 22 16.13 -15.04 -0.17
N SER A 23 17.34 -15.59 -0.29
CA SER A 23 18.58 -14.83 -0.26
C SER A 23 18.71 -13.89 -1.46
N GLN A 24 18.27 -14.32 -2.65
CA GLN A 24 18.33 -13.51 -3.87
C GLN A 24 17.27 -12.40 -3.87
N GLU A 25 16.03 -12.75 -3.59
CA GLU A 25 14.88 -11.86 -3.69
C GLU A 25 14.72 -10.98 -2.44
N GLY A 26 14.87 -11.54 -1.26
CA GLY A 26 14.67 -10.86 0.01
C GLY A 26 15.85 -9.97 0.36
N HIS A 27 16.81 -10.54 1.08
CA HIS A 27 18.05 -9.85 1.48
C HIS A 27 19.20 -10.83 1.74
N ARG A 28 20.42 -10.33 1.59
CA ARG A 28 21.67 -11.01 1.92
C ARG A 28 22.78 -9.98 2.16
N PHE A 29 23.89 -10.44 2.70
CA PHE A 29 25.12 -9.66 2.72
C PHE A 29 25.94 -9.91 1.46
N GLU A 30 26.49 -8.85 0.89
CA GLU A 30 27.50 -8.88 -0.15
C GLU A 30 28.59 -7.84 0.12
N PHE A 31 29.78 -8.06 -0.44
CA PHE A 31 30.79 -7.01 -0.49
C PHE A 31 30.34 -5.86 -1.39
N ALA A 32 30.60 -4.63 -0.98
CA ALA A 32 30.25 -3.43 -1.76
C ALA A 32 30.88 -3.45 -3.17
N LYS A 33 32.07 -4.04 -3.27
CA LYS A 33 32.77 -4.33 -4.54
C LYS A 33 32.86 -5.84 -4.71
N MET A 34 32.34 -6.37 -5.80
CA MET A 34 32.13 -7.79 -6.04
C MET A 34 33.41 -8.63 -5.85
N ASP A 35 34.56 -8.14 -6.27
CA ASP A 35 35.84 -8.87 -6.27
C ASP A 35 36.82 -8.37 -5.20
N ASP A 36 36.33 -7.63 -4.20
CA ASP A 36 37.14 -7.03 -3.15
C ASP A 36 36.59 -7.39 -1.76
N SER A 37 37.12 -8.48 -1.18
CA SER A 37 36.72 -8.93 0.17
C SER A 37 37.16 -7.98 1.30
N SER A 38 37.93 -6.94 1.01
CA SER A 38 38.29 -5.88 1.96
C SER A 38 37.29 -4.71 1.95
N SER A 39 36.36 -4.68 0.98
CA SER A 39 35.32 -3.67 0.95
C SER A 39 34.22 -3.94 1.99
N ASP A 40 33.45 -2.92 2.31
CA ASP A 40 32.38 -3.03 3.31
C ASP A 40 31.33 -4.10 2.91
N LEU A 41 30.79 -4.79 3.91
CA LEU A 41 29.62 -5.63 3.75
C LEU A 41 28.37 -4.75 3.73
N ILE A 42 27.53 -4.95 2.73
CA ILE A 42 26.28 -4.23 2.56
C ILE A 42 25.12 -5.20 2.37
N TYR A 43 23.91 -4.77 2.75
CA TYR A 43 22.70 -5.49 2.39
C TYR A 43 22.38 -5.33 0.91
N LYS A 44 22.06 -6.45 0.27
CA LYS A 44 21.50 -6.52 -1.07
C LYS A 44 20.33 -7.49 -1.09
N GLY A 45 19.49 -7.38 -2.08
CA GLY A 45 18.31 -8.19 -2.34
C GLY A 45 17.39 -7.44 -3.28
N ILE A 46 16.61 -8.14 -4.08
CA ILE A 46 15.73 -7.48 -5.07
C ILE A 46 14.68 -6.65 -4.34
N VAL A 47 13.89 -7.26 -3.46
CA VAL A 47 12.84 -6.58 -2.68
C VAL A 47 13.44 -5.52 -1.76
N PHE A 48 14.54 -5.81 -1.08
CA PHE A 48 15.23 -4.83 -0.23
C PHE A 48 15.62 -3.57 -1.01
N ASN A 49 16.25 -3.73 -2.18
CA ASN A 49 16.69 -2.59 -2.98
C ASN A 49 15.51 -1.83 -3.60
N GLU A 50 14.46 -2.54 -4.03
CA GLU A 50 13.24 -1.95 -4.55
C GLU A 50 12.57 -1.05 -3.49
N MET A 51 12.36 -1.59 -2.28
CA MET A 51 11.74 -0.84 -1.20
C MET A 51 12.62 0.32 -0.70
N LYS A 52 13.93 0.13 -0.66
CA LYS A 52 14.87 1.21 -0.36
C LYS A 52 14.79 2.34 -1.41
N GLY A 53 14.69 1.99 -2.68
CA GLY A 53 14.48 2.95 -3.78
C GLY A 53 13.14 3.65 -3.69
N ALA A 54 12.06 2.91 -3.47
CA ALA A 54 10.72 3.45 -3.35
C ALA A 54 10.60 4.46 -2.19
N MET A 55 11.25 4.19 -1.04
CA MET A 55 11.26 5.09 0.11
C MET A 55 12.20 6.31 -0.05
N GLY A 56 12.88 6.43 -1.19
CA GLY A 56 13.75 7.56 -1.49
C GLY A 56 13.01 8.86 -1.82
N SER A 57 11.75 8.81 -2.23
CA SER A 57 10.98 9.99 -2.63
C SER A 57 10.17 10.59 -1.49
N GLN A 58 10.01 11.92 -1.51
CA GLN A 58 9.15 12.66 -0.58
C GLN A 58 7.71 12.15 -0.62
N SER A 59 7.15 11.95 -1.81
CA SER A 59 5.77 11.46 -1.99
C SER A 59 5.55 10.06 -1.42
N ALA A 60 6.53 9.16 -1.55
CA ALA A 60 6.43 7.81 -0.99
C ALA A 60 6.48 7.84 0.54
N ARG A 61 7.37 8.64 1.13
CA ARG A 61 7.43 8.82 2.60
C ARG A 61 6.16 9.45 3.15
N TYR A 62 5.62 10.45 2.46
CA TYR A 62 4.33 11.03 2.81
C TYR A 62 3.22 9.98 2.76
N GLY A 63 3.08 9.23 1.66
CA GLY A 63 2.05 8.20 1.51
C GLY A 63 2.17 7.10 2.59
N ARG A 64 3.40 6.74 2.95
CA ARG A 64 3.68 5.82 4.06
C ARG A 64 3.19 6.39 5.38
N ALA A 65 3.59 7.61 5.72
CA ALA A 65 3.21 8.26 6.98
C ALA A 65 1.69 8.48 7.06
N LEU A 66 1.05 8.84 5.95
CA LEU A 66 -0.40 8.97 5.88
C LEU A 66 -1.09 7.62 6.17
N GLY A 67 -0.65 6.53 5.54
CA GLY A 67 -1.18 5.19 5.79
C GLY A 67 -1.03 4.75 7.23
N GLU A 68 0.18 4.86 7.79
CA GLU A 68 0.48 4.50 9.19
C GLU A 68 -0.37 5.26 10.20
N ASN A 69 -0.60 6.53 9.96
CA ASN A 69 -1.29 7.38 10.91
C ASN A 69 -2.81 7.41 10.72
N LEU A 70 -3.29 7.21 9.49
CA LEU A 70 -4.72 7.13 9.21
C LEU A 70 -5.31 5.76 9.58
N PHE A 71 -4.49 4.68 9.46
CA PHE A 71 -4.88 3.30 9.74
C PHE A 71 -4.01 2.65 10.82
N PRO A 72 -4.03 3.14 12.08
CA PRO A 72 -3.09 2.67 13.11
C PRO A 72 -3.32 1.23 13.58
N THR A 73 -4.50 0.63 13.36
CA THR A 73 -4.84 -0.68 13.93
C THR A 73 -5.13 -1.76 12.90
N SER A 74 -5.34 -1.41 11.63
CA SER A 74 -5.60 -2.37 10.55
C SER A 74 -4.35 -2.69 9.73
N THR A 75 -4.44 -3.68 8.84
CA THR A 75 -3.34 -4.05 7.93
C THR A 75 -2.93 -2.94 6.96
N TYR A 76 -3.77 -1.93 6.74
CA TYR A 76 -3.41 -0.74 5.96
C TYR A 76 -2.32 0.11 6.59
N HIS A 77 -2.03 -0.11 7.88
CA HIS A 77 -0.86 0.46 8.57
C HIS A 77 0.45 0.08 7.89
N TRP A 78 0.54 -1.16 7.39
CA TRP A 78 1.79 -1.70 6.88
C TRP A 78 1.94 -1.48 5.37
N ASN A 79 3.16 -1.20 4.94
CA ASN A 79 3.48 -1.19 3.52
C ASN A 79 3.54 -2.63 3.00
N SER A 80 2.74 -2.96 1.98
CA SER A 80 2.67 -4.31 1.42
C SER A 80 3.99 -4.80 0.81
N GLY A 81 4.83 -3.90 0.30
CA GLY A 81 6.17 -4.23 -0.20
C GLY A 81 7.22 -4.41 0.90
N GLY A 82 6.87 -4.12 2.15
CA GLY A 82 7.78 -4.16 3.30
C GLY A 82 8.49 -2.84 3.56
N ASP A 83 9.14 -2.77 4.71
CA ASP A 83 9.95 -1.64 5.12
C ASP A 83 11.44 -2.01 5.00
N PRO A 84 12.25 -1.26 4.23
CA PRO A 84 13.67 -1.59 4.04
C PRO A 84 14.48 -1.58 5.34
N VAL A 85 13.99 -0.94 6.41
CA VAL A 85 14.62 -1.00 7.74
C VAL A 85 14.39 -2.36 8.38
N ASN A 86 13.23 -2.98 8.17
CA ASN A 86 12.84 -4.24 8.81
C ASN A 86 13.05 -5.48 7.93
N ILE A 87 13.15 -5.33 6.60
CA ILE A 87 13.39 -6.46 5.69
C ILE A 87 14.62 -7.29 6.11
N PRO A 88 15.76 -6.70 6.51
CA PRO A 88 16.93 -7.46 6.95
C PRO A 88 16.74 -8.32 8.20
N ASP A 89 15.68 -8.08 8.99
CA ASP A 89 15.37 -8.85 10.20
C ASP A 89 14.51 -10.09 9.91
N LEU A 90 14.00 -10.22 8.68
CA LEU A 90 13.16 -11.36 8.27
C LEU A 90 14.02 -12.59 8.02
N THR A 91 13.49 -13.76 8.42
CA THR A 91 14.14 -15.05 8.21
C THR A 91 13.44 -15.89 7.14
N TYR A 92 14.18 -16.83 6.58
CA TYR A 92 13.65 -17.80 5.64
C TYR A 92 12.49 -18.64 6.23
N GLU A 93 12.61 -19.03 7.50
CA GLU A 93 11.56 -19.78 8.23
C GLU A 93 10.29 -18.95 8.37
N GLN A 94 10.41 -17.63 8.63
CA GLN A 94 9.26 -16.73 8.69
C GLN A 94 8.55 -16.63 7.34
N LEU A 95 9.29 -16.54 6.22
CA LEU A 95 8.70 -16.53 4.89
C LEU A 95 7.91 -17.81 4.61
N LYS A 96 8.48 -18.98 4.91
CA LYS A 96 7.78 -20.27 4.74
C LYS A 96 6.53 -20.39 5.60
N ALA A 97 6.65 -19.98 6.87
CA ALA A 97 5.50 -20.01 7.81
C ALA A 97 4.39 -19.05 7.36
N PHE A 98 4.75 -17.86 6.87
CA PHE A 98 3.81 -16.90 6.33
C PHE A 98 3.08 -17.47 5.11
N HIS A 99 3.82 -18.05 4.15
CA HIS A 99 3.22 -18.67 2.98
C HIS A 99 2.26 -19.79 3.37
N ALA A 100 2.68 -20.72 4.21
CA ALA A 100 1.87 -21.86 4.65
C ALA A 100 0.56 -21.44 5.35
N LEU A 101 0.59 -20.30 6.07
CA LEU A 101 -0.59 -19.80 6.78
C LEU A 101 -1.53 -19.01 5.88
N HIS A 102 -0.98 -18.09 5.05
CA HIS A 102 -1.78 -17.12 4.32
C HIS A 102 -2.15 -17.57 2.91
N TYR A 103 -1.32 -18.41 2.27
CA TYR A 103 -1.54 -18.99 0.94
C TYR A 103 -2.18 -20.38 1.03
N HIS A 104 -3.02 -20.58 2.01
CA HIS A 104 -3.79 -21.81 2.18
C HIS A 104 -5.14 -21.71 1.46
N PRO A 105 -5.64 -22.77 0.78
CA PRO A 105 -6.93 -22.73 0.08
C PRO A 105 -8.12 -22.31 0.97
N SER A 106 -8.09 -22.63 2.27
CA SER A 106 -9.11 -22.16 3.22
C SER A 106 -9.17 -20.64 3.39
N ASN A 107 -8.11 -19.93 2.99
CA ASN A 107 -8.03 -18.44 2.98
C ASN A 107 -8.17 -17.87 1.56
N ALA A 108 -8.41 -18.71 0.56
CA ALA A 108 -8.52 -18.30 -0.83
C ALA A 108 -9.99 -18.16 -1.27
N LYS A 109 -10.22 -17.27 -2.24
CA LYS A 109 -11.47 -17.19 -3.00
C LYS A 109 -11.13 -17.41 -4.46
N PHE A 110 -11.74 -18.42 -5.07
CA PHE A 110 -11.59 -18.71 -6.48
C PHE A 110 -12.66 -17.97 -7.27
N TYR A 111 -12.25 -17.23 -8.27
CA TYR A 111 -13.14 -16.53 -9.19
C TYR A 111 -12.76 -16.90 -10.61
N THR A 112 -13.72 -17.39 -11.37
CA THR A 112 -13.54 -17.74 -12.79
C THR A 112 -14.52 -16.96 -13.64
N TYR A 113 -14.06 -16.51 -14.81
CA TYR A 113 -14.86 -15.80 -15.78
C TYR A 113 -14.52 -16.31 -17.18
N GLY A 114 -15.53 -16.60 -17.97
CA GLY A 114 -15.38 -17.05 -19.35
C GLY A 114 -16.40 -18.12 -19.75
N ASP A 115 -16.33 -18.58 -20.97
CA ASP A 115 -17.21 -19.61 -21.57
C ASP A 115 -16.62 -21.01 -21.36
N LEU A 116 -16.42 -21.37 -20.08
CA LEU A 116 -15.95 -22.70 -19.66
C LEU A 116 -16.93 -23.30 -18.67
N SER A 117 -17.05 -24.64 -18.68
CA SER A 117 -17.89 -25.35 -17.71
C SER A 117 -17.37 -25.06 -16.30
N LEU A 118 -18.27 -24.61 -15.42
CA LEU A 118 -17.96 -24.39 -14.00
C LEU A 118 -17.54 -25.69 -13.34
N GLU A 119 -18.25 -26.79 -13.65
CA GLU A 119 -18.01 -28.11 -13.08
C GLU A 119 -16.62 -28.62 -13.47
N GLU A 120 -16.22 -28.49 -14.74
CA GLU A 120 -14.86 -28.88 -15.17
C GLU A 120 -13.79 -28.04 -14.50
N THR A 121 -14.03 -26.73 -14.33
CA THR A 121 -13.09 -25.83 -13.69
C THR A 121 -12.94 -26.13 -12.19
N LEU A 122 -14.04 -26.39 -11.49
CA LEU A 122 -14.02 -26.79 -10.08
C LEU A 122 -13.33 -28.15 -9.91
N GLN A 123 -13.61 -29.13 -10.79
CA GLN A 123 -12.93 -30.42 -10.75
C GLN A 123 -11.42 -30.28 -10.96
N GLN A 124 -10.99 -29.43 -11.90
CA GLN A 124 -9.58 -29.18 -12.14
C GLN A 124 -8.90 -28.54 -10.90
N ILE A 125 -9.56 -27.57 -10.25
CA ILE A 125 -9.03 -26.94 -9.03
C ILE A 125 -8.91 -27.98 -7.89
N GLU A 126 -9.92 -28.84 -7.73
CA GLU A 126 -9.89 -29.94 -6.76
C GLU A 126 -8.71 -30.87 -7.05
N ASP A 127 -8.61 -31.38 -8.28
CA ASP A 127 -7.60 -32.35 -8.69
C ASP A 127 -6.16 -31.78 -8.67
N SER A 128 -6.00 -30.49 -8.98
CA SER A 128 -4.67 -29.87 -9.04
C SER A 128 -4.20 -29.33 -7.68
N ALA A 129 -5.12 -28.95 -6.79
CA ALA A 129 -4.74 -28.29 -5.55
C ALA A 129 -5.48 -28.75 -4.30
N LEU A 130 -6.83 -28.67 -4.27
CA LEU A 130 -7.56 -28.70 -2.98
C LEU A 130 -7.47 -30.05 -2.27
N HIS A 131 -7.49 -31.18 -2.98
CA HIS A 131 -7.41 -32.54 -2.39
C HIS A 131 -6.13 -32.76 -1.56
N ARG A 132 -5.14 -31.89 -1.67
CA ARG A 132 -3.86 -31.97 -0.93
C ARG A 132 -3.88 -31.23 0.40
N PHE A 133 -4.98 -30.56 0.73
CA PHE A 133 -5.12 -29.74 1.93
C PHE A 133 -6.28 -30.19 2.81
N ASP A 134 -6.04 -30.25 4.10
CA ASP A 134 -7.09 -30.31 5.08
C ASP A 134 -7.63 -28.89 5.37
N LYS A 135 -8.88 -28.80 5.83
CA LYS A 135 -9.49 -27.50 6.17
C LYS A 135 -8.74 -26.84 7.33
N LEU A 136 -8.28 -25.60 7.12
CA LEU A 136 -7.66 -24.78 8.14
C LEU A 136 -8.67 -23.77 8.71
N ASP A 137 -8.64 -23.56 10.03
CA ASP A 137 -9.35 -22.43 10.65
C ASP A 137 -8.59 -21.12 10.39
N VAL A 138 -9.18 -20.28 9.55
CA VAL A 138 -8.63 -18.98 9.15
C VAL A 138 -9.28 -17.81 9.90
N SER A 139 -10.13 -18.08 10.89
CA SER A 139 -10.83 -17.03 11.66
C SER A 139 -9.87 -16.01 12.30
N ARG A 140 -8.70 -16.44 12.72
CA ARG A 140 -7.63 -15.59 13.28
C ARG A 140 -6.96 -14.68 12.24
N LEU A 141 -7.19 -14.88 10.94
CA LEU A 141 -6.66 -14.04 9.87
C LEU A 141 -7.62 -12.89 9.52
N ILE A 142 -8.79 -12.84 10.17
CA ILE A 142 -9.74 -11.74 10.00
C ILE A 142 -9.15 -10.49 10.64
N VAL A 143 -9.04 -9.46 9.83
CA VAL A 143 -8.58 -8.14 10.29
C VAL A 143 -9.78 -7.36 10.82
N GLU A 144 -9.66 -6.85 12.04
CA GLU A 144 -10.67 -5.99 12.65
C GLU A 144 -10.82 -4.67 11.89
N ASP A 145 -11.94 -3.99 12.12
CA ASP A 145 -12.18 -2.68 11.55
C ASP A 145 -11.24 -1.64 12.16
N GLU A 146 -10.93 -0.61 11.37
CA GLU A 146 -10.14 0.51 11.86
C GLU A 146 -10.91 1.29 12.93
N LYS A 147 -10.23 1.59 14.04
CA LYS A 147 -10.80 2.41 15.12
C LYS A 147 -10.86 3.87 14.69
N ARG A 148 -12.05 4.46 14.82
CA ARG A 148 -12.25 5.87 14.49
C ARG A 148 -11.57 6.78 15.50
N PHE A 149 -11.00 7.87 15.02
CA PHE A 149 -10.42 8.90 15.88
C PHE A 149 -11.53 9.61 16.67
N THR A 150 -11.24 9.95 17.91
CA THR A 150 -12.13 10.73 18.79
C THR A 150 -11.79 12.21 18.80
N ALA A 151 -10.62 12.57 18.26
CA ALA A 151 -10.13 13.94 18.11
C ALA A 151 -9.17 14.01 16.91
N PRO A 152 -8.98 15.20 16.32
CA PRO A 152 -7.94 15.41 15.32
C PRO A 152 -6.55 15.03 15.84
N LYS A 153 -5.72 14.47 14.95
CA LYS A 153 -4.32 14.12 15.22
C LYS A 153 -3.43 14.86 14.23
N SER A 154 -2.45 15.59 14.72
CA SER A 154 -1.39 16.21 13.91
C SER A 154 -0.13 15.34 13.96
N VAL A 155 0.54 15.19 12.84
CA VAL A 155 1.77 14.40 12.70
C VAL A 155 2.76 15.13 11.80
N ASP A 156 3.96 15.35 12.32
CA ASP A 156 5.07 15.91 11.57
C ASP A 156 5.98 14.78 11.06
N VAL A 157 6.32 14.83 9.78
CA VAL A 157 7.17 13.84 9.11
C VAL A 157 8.33 14.54 8.43
N THR A 158 9.55 14.17 8.82
CA THR A 158 10.76 14.68 8.15
C THR A 158 11.05 13.87 6.90
N VAL A 159 11.22 14.56 5.78
CA VAL A 159 11.57 13.98 4.49
C VAL A 159 12.84 14.63 3.93
N PRO A 160 13.61 13.94 3.07
CA PRO A 160 14.75 14.55 2.40
C PRO A 160 14.32 15.75 1.54
N ALA A 161 15.10 16.81 1.57
CA ALA A 161 14.89 17.94 0.65
C ALA A 161 15.12 17.48 -0.80
N ASP A 162 14.28 17.95 -1.70
CA ASP A 162 14.48 17.74 -3.13
C ASP A 162 15.54 18.73 -3.67
N ALA A 163 16.66 18.17 -4.13
CA ALA A 163 17.77 18.97 -4.67
C ALA A 163 17.42 19.68 -5.98
N ILE A 164 16.38 19.23 -6.69
CA ILE A 164 16.00 19.71 -8.03
C ILE A 164 15.02 20.89 -7.93
N VAL A 165 14.27 20.99 -6.83
CA VAL A 165 13.28 22.06 -6.63
C VAL A 165 13.99 23.43 -6.52
N ALA A 166 13.59 24.35 -7.39
CA ALA A 166 14.22 25.67 -7.49
C ALA A 166 13.99 26.54 -6.25
N ASN A 167 12.81 26.47 -5.64
CA ASN A 167 12.47 27.21 -4.42
C ASN A 167 12.60 26.31 -3.18
N LYS A 168 13.71 26.44 -2.48
CA LYS A 168 14.02 25.63 -1.30
C LYS A 168 13.13 25.93 -0.09
N ASP A 169 12.48 27.06 -0.05
CA ASP A 169 11.57 27.45 1.03
C ASP A 169 10.16 26.87 0.83
N LYS A 170 9.86 26.33 -0.37
CA LYS A 170 8.58 25.72 -0.72
C LYS A 170 8.80 24.24 -1.11
N GLN A 171 9.25 23.42 -0.19
CA GLN A 171 9.48 22.00 -0.42
C GLN A 171 8.62 21.10 0.46
N SER A 172 7.82 21.70 1.31
CA SER A 172 6.99 20.95 2.26
C SER A 172 5.69 20.48 1.61
N LEU A 173 5.02 19.57 2.31
CA LEU A 173 3.73 19.02 1.94
C LEU A 173 2.86 18.99 3.19
N ILE A 174 1.61 19.43 3.06
CA ILE A 174 0.59 19.31 4.11
C ILE A 174 -0.67 18.69 3.55
N SER A 175 -1.33 17.85 4.34
CA SER A 175 -2.60 17.25 3.98
C SER A 175 -3.46 17.01 5.21
N LEU A 176 -4.75 17.21 5.05
CA LEU A 176 -5.79 16.80 6.00
C LEU A 176 -6.45 15.54 5.45
N ALA A 177 -6.71 14.56 6.30
CA ALA A 177 -7.30 13.30 5.89
C ALA A 177 -8.32 12.77 6.90
N TRP A 178 -9.34 12.11 6.39
CA TRP A 178 -10.45 11.55 7.17
C TRP A 178 -10.70 10.11 6.78
N LEU A 179 -10.99 9.27 7.78
CA LEU A 179 -11.59 7.96 7.56
C LEU A 179 -13.08 8.15 7.30
N MET A 180 -13.54 7.55 6.21
CA MET A 180 -14.92 7.64 5.75
C MET A 180 -15.70 6.35 6.05
N VAL A 181 -16.34 5.74 5.08
CA VAL A 181 -17.23 4.60 5.23
C VAL A 181 -16.46 3.28 5.29
N ASN A 182 -16.92 2.32 6.09
CA ASN A 182 -16.50 0.93 5.99
C ASN A 182 -17.43 0.21 4.99
N GLN A 183 -16.91 -0.11 3.82
CA GLN A 183 -17.69 -0.68 2.72
C GLN A 183 -18.23 -2.10 2.96
N ILE A 184 -17.73 -2.82 3.94
CA ILE A 184 -18.24 -4.16 4.28
C ILE A 184 -19.42 -4.08 5.24
N LYS A 185 -19.36 -3.16 6.21
CA LYS A 185 -20.47 -2.94 7.16
C LYS A 185 -21.62 -2.19 6.54
N ASP A 186 -21.29 -1.19 5.75
CA ASP A 186 -22.25 -0.34 5.06
C ASP A 186 -22.03 -0.43 3.54
N PRO A 187 -22.48 -1.48 2.87
CA PRO A 187 -22.25 -1.68 1.44
C PRO A 187 -23.13 -0.72 0.63
N VAL A 188 -22.92 0.59 0.82
CA VAL A 188 -23.72 1.66 0.22
C VAL A 188 -23.05 2.10 -1.07
N SER A 189 -23.27 1.36 -2.13
CA SER A 189 -22.74 1.71 -3.46
C SER A 189 -23.14 3.11 -3.91
N LEU A 190 -24.35 3.57 -3.54
CA LEU A 190 -24.84 4.91 -3.85
C LEU A 190 -24.06 5.98 -3.07
N GLU A 191 -23.80 5.78 -1.77
CA GLU A 191 -23.02 6.73 -0.98
C GLU A 191 -21.57 6.81 -1.46
N ASN A 192 -20.93 5.67 -1.74
CA ASN A 192 -19.61 5.65 -2.33
C ASN A 192 -19.53 6.38 -3.67
N PHE A 193 -20.53 6.19 -4.51
CA PHE A 193 -20.63 6.90 -5.79
C PHE A 193 -20.80 8.41 -5.55
N ALA A 194 -21.71 8.81 -4.65
CA ALA A 194 -21.96 10.21 -4.31
C ALA A 194 -20.71 10.89 -3.72
N LEU A 195 -19.95 10.20 -2.85
CA LEU A 195 -18.67 10.70 -2.33
C LEU A 195 -17.62 10.84 -3.42
N GLY A 196 -17.59 9.95 -4.40
CA GLY A 196 -16.73 10.08 -5.59
C GLY A 196 -17.06 11.33 -6.39
N VAL A 197 -18.35 11.55 -6.69
CA VAL A 197 -18.81 12.75 -7.41
C VAL A 197 -18.52 14.03 -6.60
N ALA A 198 -18.78 14.03 -5.30
CA ALA A 198 -18.45 15.16 -4.43
C ALA A 198 -16.95 15.46 -4.43
N SER A 199 -16.13 14.41 -4.36
CA SER A 199 -14.67 14.54 -4.46
C SER A 199 -14.25 15.19 -5.78
N ASP A 200 -14.81 14.77 -6.90
CA ASP A 200 -14.48 15.34 -8.21
C ASP A 200 -14.85 16.82 -8.28
N LEU A 201 -16.00 17.21 -7.77
CA LEU A 201 -16.42 18.62 -7.69
C LEU A 201 -15.48 19.47 -6.82
N LEU A 202 -14.90 18.87 -5.79
CA LEU A 202 -14.01 19.56 -4.85
C LEU A 202 -12.56 19.62 -5.31
N THR A 203 -12.08 18.59 -6.02
CA THR A 203 -10.63 18.43 -6.26
C THR A 203 -10.23 18.25 -7.73
N SER A 204 -11.18 18.01 -8.66
CA SER A 204 -10.82 17.67 -10.03
C SER A 204 -10.95 18.86 -11.00
N GLY A 205 -9.81 19.22 -11.57
CA GLY A 205 -9.71 20.25 -12.60
C GLY A 205 -9.74 21.71 -12.07
N PRO A 206 -9.46 22.66 -12.94
CA PRO A 206 -9.22 24.07 -12.56
C PRO A 206 -10.47 24.81 -12.06
N GLN A 207 -11.67 24.27 -12.23
CA GLN A 207 -12.93 24.85 -11.73
C GLN A 207 -13.39 24.22 -10.42
N SER A 208 -12.59 23.31 -9.84
CA SER A 208 -12.93 22.71 -8.54
C SER A 208 -12.61 23.67 -7.40
N TYR A 209 -13.38 23.59 -6.33
CA TYR A 209 -13.28 24.53 -5.20
C TYR A 209 -11.89 24.56 -4.58
N PHE A 210 -11.27 23.40 -4.33
CA PHE A 210 -9.94 23.34 -3.73
C PHE A 210 -8.83 23.68 -4.73
N TYR A 211 -9.04 23.51 -6.03
CA TYR A 211 -8.07 23.98 -7.02
C TYR A 211 -7.96 25.50 -6.97
N GLU A 212 -9.07 26.21 -7.03
CA GLU A 212 -9.11 27.66 -6.92
C GLU A 212 -8.51 28.14 -5.57
N ALA A 213 -9.00 27.56 -4.46
CA ALA A 213 -8.63 28.01 -3.13
C ALA A 213 -7.18 27.70 -2.72
N LEU A 214 -6.59 26.62 -3.20
CA LEU A 214 -5.27 26.14 -2.77
C LEU A 214 -4.18 26.31 -3.83
N LEU A 215 -4.50 26.12 -5.11
CA LEU A 215 -3.50 26.17 -6.18
C LEU A 215 -3.47 27.51 -6.89
N GLU A 216 -4.60 28.04 -7.34
CA GLU A 216 -4.64 29.36 -7.98
C GLU A 216 -4.31 30.50 -7.00
N SER A 217 -4.62 30.32 -5.72
CA SER A 217 -4.20 31.25 -4.67
C SER A 217 -2.68 31.26 -4.42
N GLY A 218 -1.93 30.27 -4.98
CA GLY A 218 -0.48 30.15 -4.83
C GLY A 218 -0.03 29.59 -3.49
N LEU A 219 -0.93 28.96 -2.69
CA LEU A 219 -0.58 28.28 -1.45
C LEU A 219 0.30 27.05 -1.71
N GLY A 220 -0.05 26.23 -2.71
CA GLY A 220 0.74 25.11 -3.18
C GLY A 220 0.88 25.09 -4.69
N MET A 221 1.81 24.31 -5.22
CA MET A 221 2.03 24.17 -6.67
C MET A 221 1.16 23.08 -7.29
N SER A 222 0.80 22.08 -6.52
CA SER A 222 -0.09 20.99 -6.93
C SER A 222 -0.70 20.31 -5.71
N PHE A 223 -1.74 19.51 -5.93
CA PHE A 223 -2.30 18.69 -4.88
C PHE A 223 -1.29 17.66 -4.34
N ALA A 224 -1.38 17.37 -3.05
CA ALA A 224 -0.67 16.27 -2.42
C ALA A 224 -1.11 14.93 -3.02
N PRO A 225 -0.22 13.91 -3.11
CA PRO A 225 -0.60 12.58 -3.54
C PRO A 225 -1.75 12.02 -2.69
N GLY A 226 -2.75 11.42 -3.34
CA GLY A 226 -3.92 10.86 -2.63
C GLY A 226 -5.00 11.88 -2.26
N THR A 227 -4.91 13.12 -2.74
CA THR A 227 -6.01 14.09 -2.64
C THR A 227 -7.24 13.55 -3.38
N GLY A 228 -8.39 13.63 -2.72
CA GLY A 228 -9.68 13.13 -3.19
C GLY A 228 -10.20 11.95 -2.38
N TYR A 229 -11.25 11.31 -2.91
CA TYR A 229 -11.90 10.16 -2.27
C TYR A 229 -11.22 8.84 -2.65
N GLY A 230 -10.70 8.15 -1.66
CA GLY A 230 -10.10 6.82 -1.79
C GLY A 230 -11.13 5.71 -1.51
N GLY A 231 -11.94 5.34 -2.51
CA GLY A 231 -13.03 4.37 -2.40
C GLY A 231 -12.65 2.91 -2.68
N SER A 232 -11.39 2.58 -2.94
CA SER A 232 -10.98 1.23 -3.34
C SER A 232 -10.67 0.28 -2.17
N ARG A 233 -10.60 0.78 -0.95
CA ARG A 233 -10.27 0.00 0.25
C ARG A 233 -11.53 -0.33 1.04
N ARG A 234 -11.45 -1.35 1.90
CA ARG A 234 -12.51 -1.66 2.88
C ARG A 234 -12.88 -0.44 3.72
N GLU A 235 -11.88 0.24 4.26
CA GLU A 235 -12.02 1.52 4.93
C GLU A 235 -11.68 2.62 3.93
N THR A 236 -12.69 3.38 3.55
CA THR A 236 -12.50 4.48 2.61
C THR A 236 -11.94 5.71 3.30
N SER A 237 -11.37 6.61 2.53
CA SER A 237 -10.77 7.84 3.04
C SER A 237 -11.04 9.01 2.12
N PHE A 238 -11.01 10.21 2.67
CA PHE A 238 -10.94 11.45 1.89
C PHE A 238 -9.72 12.23 2.36
N ALA A 239 -8.98 12.81 1.44
CA ALA A 239 -7.84 13.65 1.78
C ALA A 239 -7.79 14.89 0.89
N VAL A 240 -7.33 16.00 1.47
CA VAL A 240 -7.04 17.23 0.73
C VAL A 240 -5.70 17.77 1.21
N GLY A 241 -4.81 18.07 0.31
CA GLY A 241 -3.52 18.64 0.65
C GLY A 241 -2.80 19.22 -0.54
N VAL A 242 -1.73 19.91 -0.27
CA VAL A 242 -0.86 20.54 -1.27
C VAL A 242 0.60 20.18 -1.03
N LYS A 243 1.36 20.15 -2.11
CA LYS A 243 2.82 20.05 -2.09
C LYS A 243 3.47 21.31 -2.64
N ASP A 244 4.76 21.40 -2.43
CA ASP A 244 5.57 22.57 -2.79
C ASP A 244 5.03 23.87 -2.12
N VAL A 245 4.73 23.75 -0.81
CA VAL A 245 4.20 24.79 0.06
C VAL A 245 5.25 25.18 1.11
N ALA A 246 5.25 26.42 1.55
CA ALA A 246 6.09 26.86 2.67
C ALA A 246 5.46 26.43 4.01
N GLU A 247 6.29 26.03 4.97
CA GLU A 247 5.80 25.64 6.31
C GLU A 247 5.04 26.78 7.00
N ALA A 248 5.44 28.04 6.76
CA ALA A 248 4.74 29.21 7.27
C ALA A 248 3.27 29.34 6.79
N ASP A 249 2.92 28.69 5.67
CA ASP A 249 1.57 28.69 5.11
C ASP A 249 0.71 27.50 5.57
N PHE A 250 1.22 26.57 6.38
CA PHE A 250 0.48 25.37 6.81
C PHE A 250 -0.85 25.72 7.51
N ALA A 251 -0.82 26.67 8.44
CA ALA A 251 -2.04 27.10 9.14
C ALA A 251 -3.09 27.68 8.18
N LYS A 252 -2.63 28.34 7.10
CA LYS A 252 -3.52 28.90 6.10
C LYS A 252 -4.14 27.81 5.21
N VAL A 253 -3.37 26.77 4.86
CA VAL A 253 -3.89 25.61 4.15
C VAL A 253 -4.94 24.91 5.00
N GLU A 254 -4.65 24.67 6.29
CA GLU A 254 -5.58 24.03 7.23
C GLU A 254 -6.91 24.81 7.38
N GLN A 255 -6.82 26.15 7.42
CA GLN A 255 -8.03 27.01 7.49
C GLN A 255 -8.83 27.04 6.20
N THR A 256 -8.18 26.78 5.06
CA THR A 256 -8.82 26.81 3.75
C THR A 256 -9.58 25.51 3.46
N VAL A 257 -9.08 24.38 3.97
CA VAL A 257 -9.73 23.06 3.87
C VAL A 257 -10.81 22.90 4.92
#